data_08f89a3e6cf9f96572b286b6da6639af
#
_entry.id   08f89a3e6cf9f96572b286b6da6639af
#
_cell.length_a   1.000
_cell.length_b   1.000
_cell.length_c   1.000
_cell.angle_alpha   90.00
_cell.angle_beta   90.00
_cell.angle_gamma   90.00
#
_symmetry.space_group_name_H-M   'P 1'
#
loop_
_entity.id
_entity.type
_entity.pdbx_description
1 polymer ?
#
loop_
_entity_poly.entity_id
_entity_poly.type
_entity_poly.pdbx_seq_one_letter_code
_entity_poly.pdbx_strand_id
1 'polypeptide(L)'
;YGAVRLTEQFLPGKRPAHREVAALRKHLGKRLTRQLPKRAWMGARIIGSGGTFTNLGRMAVARRGGDPNEPVHGIEVSVAEVEHLLEWLSTRTALQRRSVPGLNPERADIILAGLTVIASVLERLDAGSITVSAYGLREGLLWEMVGASAETAPAVDPMRLVREFADRCRTDRRHVEQVRLLALSLFDQIGEAVGCTAEERHILEAASILHDVGQLVSYKSHHRHSYQLIMHADRIGLGARERSLVALVSRYHRRRGPKRSDPEFAALSPDDQALVRRTAGLLRVADGLDRGHTAVVDQVRAELTRKKLVLRIAPRRAGANMELEGWAARRKADVLQKVLGRKITINVSLALAGPPARGERKRVTPRKAPRRS
;
A
#
# COMPACT_ATOMS: atom_id res chain seq x y z
N TYR A 1 32.24 -6.32 0.28
CA TYR A 1 32.24 -7.12 -0.96
C TYR A 1 31.61 -6.30 -2.09
N GLY A 2 32.39 -5.37 -2.70
CA GLY A 2 31.89 -4.57 -3.81
C GLY A 2 31.77 -5.41 -5.08
N ALA A 3 30.64 -5.29 -5.79
CA ALA A 3 30.37 -6.04 -7.03
C ALA A 3 31.46 -5.81 -8.10
N VAL A 4 31.95 -4.58 -8.26
CA VAL A 4 33.03 -4.24 -9.20
C VAL A 4 34.29 -5.05 -8.92
N ARG A 5 34.81 -4.95 -7.69
CA ARG A 5 36.05 -5.65 -7.30
C ARG A 5 35.95 -7.18 -7.42
N LEU A 6 34.78 -7.74 -7.08
CA LEU A 6 34.56 -9.18 -7.22
C LEU A 6 34.46 -9.60 -8.68
N THR A 7 33.89 -8.76 -9.54
CA THR A 7 33.84 -9.02 -10.99
C THR A 7 35.25 -9.04 -11.57
N GLU A 8 36.07 -8.03 -11.29
CA GLU A 8 37.46 -7.95 -11.76
C GLU A 8 38.27 -9.15 -11.30
N GLN A 9 38.08 -9.60 -10.06
CA GLN A 9 38.90 -10.67 -9.48
C GLN A 9 38.44 -12.08 -9.93
N PHE A 10 37.14 -12.32 -10.11
CA PHE A 10 36.61 -13.67 -10.33
C PHE A 10 35.89 -13.86 -11.66
N LEU A 11 35.39 -12.78 -12.28
CA LEU A 11 34.53 -12.84 -13.46
C LEU A 11 35.02 -11.91 -14.59
N PRO A 12 36.32 -11.93 -14.96
CA PRO A 12 36.90 -10.97 -15.92
C PRO A 12 36.46 -11.22 -17.37
N GLY A 13 35.85 -12.36 -17.65
CA GLY A 13 35.44 -12.76 -18.99
C GLY A 13 34.15 -12.08 -19.48
N LYS A 14 34.00 -11.89 -20.79
CA LYS A 14 32.76 -11.38 -21.42
C LYS A 14 31.55 -12.27 -21.13
N ARG A 15 31.74 -13.56 -20.95
CA ARG A 15 30.76 -14.56 -20.52
C ARG A 15 31.43 -15.41 -19.44
N PRO A 16 31.06 -15.22 -18.16
CA PRO A 16 31.64 -15.99 -17.08
C PRO A 16 31.37 -17.49 -17.25
N ALA A 17 32.40 -18.30 -17.07
CA ALA A 17 32.22 -19.74 -17.03
C ALA A 17 31.58 -20.15 -15.70
N HIS A 18 30.82 -21.26 -15.71
CA HIS A 18 30.19 -21.80 -14.49
C HIS A 18 31.21 -22.01 -13.34
N ARG A 19 32.43 -22.43 -13.69
CA ARG A 19 33.54 -22.62 -12.73
C ARG A 19 33.95 -21.31 -12.02
N GLU A 20 33.86 -20.17 -12.72
CA GLU A 20 34.23 -18.85 -12.16
C GLU A 20 33.18 -18.37 -11.12
N VAL A 21 31.91 -18.53 -11.43
CA VAL A 21 30.82 -18.26 -10.48
C VAL A 21 30.91 -19.18 -9.25
N ALA A 22 31.23 -20.48 -9.47
CA ALA A 22 31.45 -21.44 -8.38
C ALA A 22 32.67 -21.07 -7.52
N ALA A 23 33.77 -20.60 -8.14
CA ALA A 23 34.94 -20.12 -7.40
C ALA A 23 34.61 -18.89 -6.55
N LEU A 24 33.84 -17.93 -7.08
CA LEU A 24 33.34 -16.77 -6.32
C LEU A 24 32.46 -17.21 -5.14
N ARG A 25 31.50 -18.12 -5.34
CA ARG A 25 30.67 -18.68 -4.25
C ARG A 25 31.52 -19.32 -3.15
N LYS A 26 32.49 -20.16 -3.54
CA LYS A 26 33.41 -20.80 -2.59
C LYS A 26 34.21 -19.77 -1.79
N HIS A 27 34.69 -18.71 -2.43
CA HIS A 27 35.39 -17.61 -1.79
C HIS A 27 34.50 -16.89 -0.77
N LEU A 28 33.28 -16.53 -1.18
CA LEU A 28 32.29 -15.87 -0.32
C LEU A 28 31.90 -16.75 0.86
N GLY A 29 31.59 -18.03 0.63
CA GLY A 29 31.21 -18.97 1.68
C GLY A 29 32.24 -19.05 2.81
N LYS A 30 33.55 -19.13 2.48
CA LYS A 30 34.63 -19.14 3.47
C LYS A 30 34.68 -17.86 4.31
N ARG A 31 34.46 -16.69 3.67
CA ARG A 31 34.52 -15.39 4.35
C ARG A 31 33.26 -15.11 5.16
N LEU A 32 32.09 -15.41 4.62
CA LEU A 32 30.82 -15.22 5.30
C LEU A 32 30.70 -16.11 6.55
N THR A 33 31.26 -17.32 6.53
CA THR A 33 31.29 -18.19 7.69
C THR A 33 31.99 -17.54 8.90
N ARG A 34 33.04 -16.76 8.65
CA ARG A 34 33.77 -16.05 9.71
C ARG A 34 33.07 -14.76 10.17
N GLN A 35 32.42 -14.05 9.26
CA GLN A 35 31.84 -12.73 9.53
C GLN A 35 30.37 -12.76 9.95
N LEU A 36 29.64 -13.78 9.51
CA LEU A 36 28.21 -13.95 9.79
C LEU A 36 27.97 -15.28 10.52
N PRO A 37 28.11 -15.34 11.84
CA PRO A 37 27.80 -16.55 12.61
C PRO A 37 26.29 -16.86 12.52
N LYS A 38 25.91 -18.01 11.94
CA LYS A 38 24.52 -18.40 11.65
C LYS A 38 23.60 -18.24 12.86
N ARG A 39 24.07 -18.63 14.04
CA ARG A 39 23.26 -18.58 15.27
C ARG A 39 22.86 -17.15 15.69
N ALA A 40 23.69 -16.14 15.40
CA ALA A 40 23.41 -14.75 15.77
C ALA A 40 22.32 -14.10 14.90
N TRP A 41 22.06 -14.67 13.71
CA TRP A 41 21.18 -14.08 12.71
C TRP A 41 20.01 -14.99 12.33
N MET A 42 19.80 -16.08 13.06
CA MET A 42 18.71 -17.03 12.78
C MET A 42 17.36 -16.34 12.96
N GLY A 43 16.51 -16.42 11.93
CA GLY A 43 15.21 -15.75 11.92
C GLY A 43 15.25 -14.25 11.63
N ALA A 44 16.41 -13.67 11.35
CA ALA A 44 16.53 -12.25 10.99
C ALA A 44 15.86 -11.97 9.65
N ARG A 45 15.10 -10.89 9.59
CA ARG A 45 14.60 -10.33 8.34
C ARG A 45 15.75 -9.67 7.58
N ILE A 46 15.95 -10.03 6.33
CA ILE A 46 17.02 -9.48 5.50
C ILE A 46 16.46 -8.38 4.62
N ILE A 47 17.04 -7.18 4.75
CA ILE A 47 16.72 -6.03 3.92
C ILE A 47 17.96 -5.64 3.14
N GLY A 48 17.83 -5.58 1.81
CA GLY A 48 18.91 -5.21 0.91
C GLY A 48 18.73 -3.82 0.33
N SER A 49 19.77 -2.98 0.44
CA SER A 49 19.77 -1.63 -0.13
C SER A 49 20.92 -1.42 -1.11
N GLY A 50 20.73 -0.48 -2.04
CA GLY A 50 21.71 -0.12 -3.05
C GLY A 50 21.44 -0.73 -4.43
N GLY A 51 22.26 -0.33 -5.41
CA GLY A 51 21.96 -0.55 -6.81
C GLY A 51 21.83 -2.01 -7.25
N THR A 52 22.52 -2.97 -6.63
CA THR A 52 22.33 -4.40 -6.94
C THR A 52 20.95 -4.88 -6.51
N PHE A 53 20.49 -4.46 -5.33
CA PHE A 53 19.20 -4.87 -4.80
C PHE A 53 18.04 -4.23 -5.57
N THR A 54 18.14 -2.95 -5.95
CA THR A 54 17.10 -2.31 -6.76
C THR A 54 16.99 -2.93 -8.15
N ASN A 55 18.13 -3.33 -8.76
CA ASN A 55 18.11 -4.09 -10.01
C ASN A 55 17.52 -5.50 -9.83
N LEU A 56 17.86 -6.19 -8.73
CA LEU A 56 17.24 -7.48 -8.40
C LEU A 56 15.71 -7.35 -8.30
N GLY A 57 15.22 -6.36 -7.57
CA GLY A 57 13.79 -6.10 -7.43
C GLY A 57 13.10 -5.82 -8.77
N ARG A 58 13.68 -4.96 -9.61
CA ARG A 58 13.14 -4.62 -10.94
C ARG A 58 13.11 -5.83 -11.88
N MET A 59 14.16 -6.64 -11.89
CA MET A 59 14.20 -7.88 -12.68
C MET A 59 13.15 -8.89 -12.17
N ALA A 60 12.96 -9.01 -10.86
CA ALA A 60 11.95 -9.89 -10.29
C ALA A 60 10.54 -9.44 -10.68
N VAL A 61 10.24 -8.13 -10.61
CA VAL A 61 8.96 -7.54 -11.07
C VAL A 61 8.73 -7.84 -12.54
N ALA A 62 9.71 -7.56 -13.40
CA ALA A 62 9.60 -7.83 -14.83
C ALA A 62 9.31 -9.30 -15.15
N ARG A 63 9.93 -10.24 -14.42
CA ARG A 63 9.70 -11.68 -14.59
C ARG A 63 8.33 -12.15 -14.10
N ARG A 64 7.76 -11.45 -13.12
CA ARG A 64 6.38 -11.67 -12.65
C ARG A 64 5.34 -11.03 -13.58
N GLY A 65 5.77 -10.40 -14.70
CA GLY A 65 4.90 -9.71 -15.66
C GLY A 65 4.49 -8.30 -15.25
N GLY A 66 5.12 -7.72 -14.22
CA GLY A 66 4.94 -6.32 -13.81
C GLY A 66 5.81 -5.33 -14.60
N ASP A 67 5.55 -4.03 -14.41
CA ASP A 67 6.38 -2.98 -14.99
C ASP A 67 7.69 -2.82 -14.19
N PRO A 68 8.88 -3.05 -14.79
CA PRO A 68 10.16 -2.89 -14.10
C PRO A 68 10.48 -1.45 -13.71
N ASN A 69 9.73 -0.46 -14.21
CA ASN A 69 9.88 0.93 -13.82
C ASN A 69 9.11 1.29 -12.55
N GLU A 70 8.24 0.40 -12.06
CA GLU A 70 7.57 0.61 -10.78
C GLU A 70 8.57 0.65 -9.62
N PRO A 71 8.24 1.43 -8.56
CA PRO A 71 9.06 1.48 -7.35
C PRO A 71 9.20 0.10 -6.70
N VAL A 72 10.44 -0.31 -6.47
CA VAL A 72 10.77 -1.64 -5.91
C VAL A 72 10.98 -1.65 -4.39
N HIS A 73 10.67 -0.55 -3.70
CA HIS A 73 10.77 -0.51 -2.25
C HIS A 73 9.74 -1.43 -1.60
N GLY A 74 10.21 -2.27 -0.67
CA GLY A 74 9.37 -3.24 0.03
C GLY A 74 9.08 -4.52 -0.76
N ILE A 75 9.58 -4.67 -2.00
CA ILE A 75 9.41 -5.92 -2.75
C ILE A 75 10.23 -7.03 -2.10
N GLU A 76 9.58 -8.15 -1.88
CA GLU A 76 10.20 -9.38 -1.43
C GLU A 76 10.60 -10.25 -2.61
N VAL A 77 11.86 -10.73 -2.61
CA VAL A 77 12.41 -11.63 -3.62
C VAL A 77 12.87 -12.90 -2.91
N SER A 78 12.33 -14.03 -3.31
CA SER A 78 12.67 -15.34 -2.74
C SER A 78 14.07 -15.79 -3.14
N VAL A 79 14.68 -16.66 -2.32
CA VAL A 79 15.96 -17.32 -2.65
C VAL A 79 15.89 -18.00 -4.02
N ALA A 80 14.79 -18.71 -4.30
CA ALA A 80 14.60 -19.38 -5.57
C ALA A 80 14.64 -18.42 -6.78
N GLU A 81 14.05 -17.24 -6.65
CA GLU A 81 14.10 -16.21 -7.69
C GLU A 81 15.50 -15.64 -7.87
N VAL A 82 16.23 -15.41 -6.76
CA VAL A 82 17.62 -14.94 -6.81
C VAL A 82 18.50 -15.96 -7.53
N GLU A 83 18.41 -17.24 -7.16
CA GLU A 83 19.18 -18.33 -7.78
C GLU A 83 18.84 -18.49 -9.26
N HIS A 84 17.56 -18.47 -9.59
CA HIS A 84 17.11 -18.57 -10.97
C HIS A 84 17.61 -17.39 -11.82
N LEU A 85 17.55 -16.16 -11.30
CA LEU A 85 18.09 -14.98 -11.98
C LEU A 85 19.61 -15.08 -12.18
N LEU A 86 20.34 -15.54 -11.15
CA LEU A 86 21.78 -15.71 -11.21
C LEU A 86 22.16 -16.75 -12.26
N GLU A 87 21.52 -17.91 -12.27
CA GLU A 87 21.74 -18.96 -13.27
C GLU A 87 21.44 -18.45 -14.68
N TRP A 88 20.26 -17.87 -14.88
CA TRP A 88 19.79 -17.36 -16.16
C TRP A 88 20.70 -16.24 -16.72
N LEU A 89 21.19 -15.31 -15.88
CA LEU A 89 22.11 -14.27 -16.30
C LEU A 89 23.53 -14.81 -16.57
N SER A 90 23.96 -15.87 -15.89
CA SER A 90 25.27 -16.49 -16.09
C SER A 90 25.44 -17.09 -17.50
N THR A 91 24.34 -17.52 -18.13
CA THR A 91 24.34 -18.02 -19.50
C THR A 91 24.51 -16.93 -20.58
N ARG A 92 24.44 -15.65 -20.20
CA ARG A 92 24.44 -14.48 -21.09
C ARG A 92 25.75 -13.72 -21.05
N THR A 93 26.14 -13.16 -22.21
CA THR A 93 27.21 -12.18 -22.25
C THR A 93 26.82 -10.87 -21.59
N ALA A 94 27.81 -10.05 -21.22
CA ALA A 94 27.56 -8.71 -20.69
C ALA A 94 26.68 -7.86 -21.63
N LEU A 95 26.89 -7.97 -22.94
CA LEU A 95 26.11 -7.27 -23.95
C LEU A 95 24.64 -7.72 -23.95
N GLN A 96 24.38 -9.02 -23.86
CA GLN A 96 23.03 -9.57 -23.80
C GLN A 96 22.31 -9.19 -22.50
N ARG A 97 23.05 -9.03 -21.39
CA ARG A 97 22.48 -8.60 -20.11
C ARG A 97 21.99 -7.15 -20.15
N ARG A 98 22.57 -6.28 -20.99
CA ARG A 98 22.13 -4.88 -21.14
C ARG A 98 20.67 -4.75 -21.61
N SER A 99 20.15 -5.75 -22.29
CA SER A 99 18.78 -5.79 -22.79
C SER A 99 17.80 -6.48 -21.84
N VAL A 100 18.23 -6.85 -20.64
CA VAL A 100 17.35 -7.54 -19.66
C VAL A 100 16.39 -6.55 -19.02
N PRO A 101 15.08 -6.77 -19.10
CA PRO A 101 14.10 -5.90 -18.47
C PRO A 101 14.34 -5.77 -16.95
N GLY A 102 14.37 -4.53 -16.46
CA GLY A 102 14.64 -4.22 -15.07
C GLY A 102 16.11 -4.15 -14.66
N LEU A 103 17.03 -4.52 -15.53
CA LEU A 103 18.47 -4.36 -15.30
C LEU A 103 18.96 -3.03 -15.89
N ASN A 104 19.61 -2.19 -15.06
CA ASN A 104 20.30 -1.02 -15.58
C ASN A 104 21.46 -1.47 -16.48
N PRO A 105 21.52 -1.06 -17.77
CA PRO A 105 22.57 -1.43 -18.72
C PRO A 105 24.00 -1.18 -18.22
N GLU A 106 24.22 -0.12 -17.44
CA GLU A 106 25.52 0.22 -16.85
C GLU A 106 25.99 -0.76 -15.77
N ARG A 107 25.09 -1.62 -15.28
CA ARG A 107 25.38 -2.64 -14.26
C ARG A 107 25.45 -4.06 -14.82
N ALA A 108 25.25 -4.22 -16.11
CA ALA A 108 25.25 -5.53 -16.79
C ALA A 108 26.54 -6.32 -16.57
N ASP A 109 27.65 -5.63 -16.42
CA ASP A 109 28.97 -6.25 -16.24
C ASP A 109 29.16 -6.78 -14.80
N ILE A 110 28.62 -6.08 -13.80
CA ILE A 110 28.87 -6.36 -12.38
C ILE A 110 27.71 -7.09 -11.68
N ILE A 111 26.56 -7.22 -12.33
CA ILE A 111 25.35 -7.76 -11.68
C ILE A 111 25.53 -9.19 -11.20
N LEU A 112 26.25 -10.03 -11.92
CA LEU A 112 26.50 -11.43 -11.52
C LEU A 112 27.23 -11.54 -10.21
N ALA A 113 28.29 -10.77 -10.03
CA ALA A 113 29.03 -10.75 -8.77
C ALA A 113 28.13 -10.27 -7.63
N GLY A 114 27.32 -9.24 -7.87
CA GLY A 114 26.37 -8.72 -6.90
C GLY A 114 25.30 -9.74 -6.49
N LEU A 115 24.67 -10.42 -7.45
CA LEU A 115 23.70 -11.47 -7.18
C LEU A 115 24.33 -12.68 -6.49
N THR A 116 25.57 -13.03 -6.82
CA THR A 116 26.30 -14.12 -6.15
C THR A 116 26.54 -13.80 -4.67
N VAL A 117 26.84 -12.53 -4.34
CA VAL A 117 26.94 -12.09 -2.93
C VAL A 117 25.60 -12.25 -2.23
N ILE A 118 24.51 -11.78 -2.83
CA ILE A 118 23.15 -11.89 -2.25
C ILE A 118 22.80 -13.36 -2.01
N ALA A 119 22.93 -14.21 -3.00
CA ALA A 119 22.65 -15.65 -2.90
C ALA A 119 23.47 -16.30 -1.78
N SER A 120 24.78 -16.00 -1.71
CA SER A 120 25.66 -16.55 -0.67
C SER A 120 25.32 -16.10 0.73
N VAL A 121 24.82 -14.85 0.90
CA VAL A 121 24.35 -14.34 2.20
C VAL A 121 23.06 -15.04 2.60
N LEU A 122 22.09 -15.16 1.70
CA LEU A 122 20.82 -15.83 1.95
C LEU A 122 21.04 -17.30 2.33
N GLU A 123 21.87 -18.02 1.57
CA GLU A 123 22.27 -19.40 1.87
C GLU A 123 22.95 -19.52 3.26
N ARG A 124 23.88 -18.60 3.56
CA ARG A 124 24.59 -18.60 4.84
C ARG A 124 23.68 -18.40 6.05
N LEU A 125 22.67 -17.54 5.91
CA LEU A 125 21.73 -17.21 6.97
C LEU A 125 20.50 -18.09 7.00
N ASP A 126 20.34 -19.00 6.03
CA ASP A 126 19.17 -19.86 5.87
C ASP A 126 17.88 -19.02 5.72
N ALA A 127 17.99 -17.94 4.98
CA ALA A 127 16.89 -17.00 4.78
C ALA A 127 16.12 -17.36 3.52
N GLY A 128 14.79 -17.41 3.62
CA GLY A 128 13.90 -17.77 2.49
C GLY A 128 13.75 -16.66 1.46
N SER A 129 13.99 -15.41 1.85
CA SER A 129 13.78 -14.23 1.00
C SER A 129 14.60 -13.02 1.44
N ILE A 130 14.59 -11.98 0.61
CA ILE A 130 15.14 -10.66 0.89
C ILE A 130 14.15 -9.57 0.52
N THR A 131 13.98 -8.57 1.39
CA THR A 131 13.18 -7.37 1.09
C THR A 131 14.08 -6.30 0.47
N VAL A 132 13.68 -5.73 -0.67
CA VAL A 132 14.42 -4.67 -1.35
C VAL A 132 14.10 -3.31 -0.76
N SER A 133 15.13 -2.53 -0.39
CA SER A 133 15.00 -1.12 -0.06
C SER A 133 15.47 -0.24 -1.22
N ALA A 134 14.62 0.71 -1.63
CA ALA A 134 15.02 1.76 -2.58
C ALA A 134 15.85 2.87 -1.91
N TYR A 135 15.89 2.89 -0.58
CA TYR A 135 16.68 3.85 0.20
C TYR A 135 18.05 3.26 0.49
N GLY A 136 19.09 4.08 0.34
CA GLY A 136 20.47 3.67 0.53
C GLY A 136 21.22 4.53 1.56
N LEU A 137 22.53 4.43 1.53
CA LEU A 137 23.42 5.15 2.44
C LEU A 137 23.23 6.67 2.40
N ARG A 138 22.98 7.23 1.22
CA ARG A 138 22.77 8.68 1.06
C ARG A 138 21.54 9.18 1.81
N GLU A 139 20.45 8.47 1.70
CA GLU A 139 19.22 8.78 2.41
C GLU A 139 19.42 8.62 3.92
N GLY A 140 20.16 7.60 4.37
CA GLY A 140 20.53 7.40 5.77
C GLY A 140 21.38 8.54 6.33
N LEU A 141 22.39 9.00 5.59
CA LEU A 141 23.21 10.15 5.97
C LEU A 141 22.41 11.45 6.06
N LEU A 142 21.47 11.67 5.13
CA LEU A 142 20.57 12.84 5.20
C LEU A 142 19.70 12.80 6.46
N TRP A 143 19.20 11.62 6.85
CA TRP A 143 18.45 11.45 8.09
C TRP A 143 19.30 11.76 9.32
N GLU A 144 20.53 11.27 9.35
CA GLU A 144 21.49 11.54 10.44
C GLU A 144 21.84 13.03 10.54
N MET A 145 22.09 13.70 9.40
CA MET A 145 22.38 15.14 9.34
C MET A 145 21.26 16.03 9.87
N VAL A 146 19.99 15.61 9.73
CA VAL A 146 18.84 16.35 10.28
C VAL A 146 18.54 15.97 11.75
N GLY A 147 19.44 15.23 12.40
CA GLY A 147 19.29 14.83 13.80
C GLY A 147 18.23 13.76 14.08
N ALA A 148 17.74 13.10 13.03
CA ALA A 148 16.79 12.01 13.17
C ALA A 148 17.56 10.71 13.46
N SER A 149 17.82 10.40 14.74
CA SER A 149 18.30 9.08 15.12
C SER A 149 17.16 8.05 15.06
N ALA A 150 17.50 6.77 14.85
CA ALA A 150 16.51 5.70 14.83
C ALA A 150 15.72 5.59 16.16
N GLU A 151 16.30 6.08 17.26
CA GLU A 151 15.68 6.10 18.60
C GLU A 151 14.77 7.31 18.82
N THR A 152 14.99 8.41 18.09
CA THR A 152 14.23 9.67 18.19
C THR A 152 13.33 9.92 16.98
N ALA A 153 13.40 9.08 15.94
CA ALA A 153 12.45 9.16 14.89
C ALA A 153 11.06 8.86 15.48
N PRO A 154 10.15 9.86 15.61
CA PRO A 154 8.78 9.55 15.97
C PRO A 154 8.32 8.48 14.99
N ALA A 155 7.57 7.50 15.47
CA ALA A 155 6.98 6.47 14.60
C ALA A 155 6.42 7.21 13.39
N VAL A 156 7.05 7.02 12.23
CA VAL A 156 6.71 7.81 11.03
C VAL A 156 5.27 7.47 10.74
N ASP A 157 4.36 8.40 11.04
CA ASP A 157 2.97 8.26 10.67
C ASP A 157 2.93 7.96 9.16
N PRO A 158 2.56 6.75 8.73
CA PRO A 158 2.53 6.41 7.30
C PRO A 158 1.69 7.40 6.52
N MET A 159 0.66 8.00 7.16
CA MET A 159 -0.18 9.03 6.57
C MET A 159 0.53 10.37 6.37
N ARG A 160 1.63 10.62 7.05
CA ARG A 160 2.43 11.83 6.82
C ARG A 160 2.92 11.91 5.38
N LEU A 161 3.55 10.85 4.87
CA LEU A 161 4.06 10.82 3.48
C LEU A 161 2.92 10.86 2.46
N VAL A 162 1.78 10.26 2.77
CA VAL A 162 0.56 10.33 1.98
C VAL A 162 0.04 11.76 1.89
N ARG A 163 -0.01 12.48 3.02
CA ARG A 163 -0.43 13.90 3.07
C ARG A 163 0.56 14.80 2.33
N GLU A 164 1.87 14.61 2.54
CA GLU A 164 2.91 15.35 1.82
C GLU A 164 2.81 15.16 0.31
N PHE A 165 2.44 13.97 -0.16
CA PHE A 165 2.20 13.72 -1.58
C PHE A 165 0.95 14.46 -2.08
N ALA A 166 -0.16 14.40 -1.34
CA ALA A 166 -1.39 15.15 -1.67
C ALA A 166 -1.14 16.65 -1.74
N ASP A 167 -0.35 17.20 -0.80
CA ASP A 167 0.03 18.62 -0.78
C ASP A 167 0.87 19.02 -2.01
N ARG A 168 1.83 18.17 -2.42
CA ARG A 168 2.59 18.39 -3.66
C ARG A 168 1.68 18.40 -4.90
N CYS A 169 0.62 17.61 -4.87
CA CYS A 169 -0.40 17.60 -5.92
C CYS A 169 -1.41 18.77 -5.81
N ARG A 170 -1.24 19.67 -4.84
CA ARG A 170 -2.08 20.86 -4.63
C ARG A 170 -3.57 20.52 -4.48
N THR A 171 -3.88 19.43 -3.77
CA THR A 171 -5.27 19.07 -3.48
C THR A 171 -5.94 20.10 -2.56
N ASP A 172 -7.25 20.22 -2.66
CA ASP A 172 -8.04 21.01 -1.70
C ASP A 172 -8.00 20.33 -0.32
N ARG A 173 -7.15 20.85 0.56
CA ARG A 173 -6.96 20.30 1.91
C ARG A 173 -8.25 20.23 2.72
N ARG A 174 -9.15 21.21 2.55
CA ARG A 174 -10.41 21.24 3.30
C ARG A 174 -11.33 20.11 2.86
N HIS A 175 -11.48 19.92 1.57
CA HIS A 175 -12.25 18.82 0.98
C HIS A 175 -11.67 17.46 1.37
N VAL A 176 -10.38 17.28 1.15
CA VAL A 176 -9.66 16.03 1.46
C VAL A 176 -9.84 15.64 2.93
N GLU A 177 -9.65 16.56 3.86
CA GLU A 177 -9.80 16.28 5.29
C GLU A 177 -11.26 15.99 5.66
N GLN A 178 -12.21 16.70 5.07
CA GLN A 178 -13.63 16.45 5.27
C GLN A 178 -14.03 15.05 4.79
N VAL A 179 -13.62 14.68 3.57
CA VAL A 179 -13.89 13.34 3.01
C VAL A 179 -13.23 12.25 3.86
N ARG A 180 -12.00 12.46 4.33
CA ARG A 180 -11.31 11.54 5.22
C ARG A 180 -12.09 11.30 6.52
N LEU A 181 -12.50 12.36 7.19
CA LEU A 181 -13.26 12.27 8.44
C LEU A 181 -14.58 11.53 8.25
N LEU A 182 -15.33 11.88 7.20
CA LEU A 182 -16.61 11.23 6.90
C LEU A 182 -16.43 9.75 6.51
N ALA A 183 -15.40 9.43 5.71
CA ALA A 183 -15.12 8.05 5.32
C ALA A 183 -14.75 7.18 6.51
N LEU A 184 -13.89 7.67 7.41
CA LEU A 184 -13.50 6.96 8.63
C LEU A 184 -14.67 6.83 9.60
N SER A 185 -15.50 7.87 9.74
CA SER A 185 -16.71 7.80 10.55
C SER A 185 -17.69 6.74 10.04
N LEU A 186 -17.87 6.63 8.73
CA LEU A 186 -18.67 5.55 8.13
C LEU A 186 -18.03 4.19 8.38
N PHE A 187 -16.71 4.07 8.20
CA PHE A 187 -16.00 2.84 8.47
C PHE A 187 -16.18 2.37 9.92
N ASP A 188 -15.97 3.26 10.88
CA ASP A 188 -16.06 2.95 12.31
C ASP A 188 -17.48 2.54 12.74
N GLN A 189 -18.54 2.98 12.01
CA GLN A 189 -19.92 2.65 12.30
C GLN A 189 -20.43 1.39 11.58
N ILE A 190 -20.00 1.13 10.36
CA ILE A 190 -20.55 0.03 9.54
C ILE A 190 -19.49 -0.87 8.91
N GLY A 191 -18.20 -0.62 9.16
CA GLY A 191 -17.11 -1.41 8.57
C GLY A 191 -17.23 -2.90 8.84
N GLU A 192 -17.49 -3.28 10.09
CA GLU A 192 -17.72 -4.67 10.47
C GLU A 192 -18.90 -5.29 9.70
N ALA A 193 -19.99 -4.55 9.55
CA ALA A 193 -21.20 -5.03 8.85
C ALA A 193 -21.02 -5.21 7.35
N VAL A 194 -20.04 -4.54 6.72
CA VAL A 194 -19.65 -4.76 5.33
C VAL A 194 -18.48 -5.74 5.20
N GLY A 195 -17.99 -6.29 6.32
CA GLY A 195 -16.90 -7.27 6.35
C GLY A 195 -15.52 -6.64 6.22
N CYS A 196 -15.35 -5.37 6.61
CA CYS A 196 -14.04 -4.73 6.65
C CYS A 196 -13.20 -5.20 7.84
N THR A 197 -11.90 -5.25 7.65
CA THR A 197 -10.90 -5.51 8.68
C THR A 197 -10.19 -4.22 9.11
N ALA A 198 -9.45 -4.25 10.23
CA ALA A 198 -8.68 -3.10 10.69
C ALA A 198 -7.65 -2.59 9.66
N GLU A 199 -7.05 -3.49 8.86
CA GLU A 199 -6.13 -3.15 7.77
C GLU A 199 -6.82 -2.27 6.71
N GLU A 200 -8.08 -2.57 6.40
CA GLU A 200 -8.84 -1.84 5.37
C GLU A 200 -9.12 -0.38 5.77
N ARG A 201 -9.12 -0.07 7.08
CA ARG A 201 -9.25 1.29 7.58
C ARG A 201 -8.09 2.18 7.11
N HIS A 202 -6.86 1.65 7.14
CA HIS A 202 -5.67 2.35 6.67
C HIS A 202 -5.71 2.61 5.16
N ILE A 203 -6.14 1.61 4.38
CA ILE A 203 -6.32 1.74 2.93
C ILE A 203 -7.36 2.82 2.60
N LEU A 204 -8.50 2.81 3.32
CA LEU A 204 -9.54 3.82 3.14
C LEU A 204 -9.06 5.22 3.49
N GLU A 205 -8.29 5.37 4.58
CA GLU A 205 -7.73 6.66 5.00
C GLU A 205 -6.79 7.21 3.93
N ALA A 206 -5.82 6.42 3.47
CA ALA A 206 -4.89 6.81 2.41
C ALA A 206 -5.62 7.17 1.11
N ALA A 207 -6.60 6.36 0.71
CA ALA A 207 -7.39 6.62 -0.49
C ALA A 207 -8.23 7.90 -0.36
N SER A 208 -8.76 8.19 0.82
CA SER A 208 -9.52 9.43 1.08
C SER A 208 -8.64 10.68 0.96
N ILE A 209 -7.37 10.60 1.33
CA ILE A 209 -6.41 11.69 1.16
C ILE A 209 -6.00 11.87 -0.30
N LEU A 210 -5.93 10.78 -1.07
CA LEU A 210 -5.34 10.76 -2.41
C LEU A 210 -6.35 10.74 -3.56
N HIS A 211 -7.66 10.63 -3.27
CA HIS A 211 -8.65 10.39 -4.33
C HIS A 211 -8.65 11.47 -5.43
N ASP A 212 -8.32 12.69 -5.08
CA ASP A 212 -8.37 13.87 -5.96
C ASP A 212 -7.01 14.39 -6.43
N VAL A 213 -5.88 13.73 -6.12
CA VAL A 213 -4.53 14.16 -6.56
C VAL A 213 -4.42 14.29 -8.08
N GLY A 214 -5.22 13.56 -8.83
CA GLY A 214 -5.28 13.62 -10.29
C GLY A 214 -5.84 14.92 -10.85
N GLN A 215 -6.45 15.79 -10.04
CA GLN A 215 -6.88 17.12 -10.46
C GLN A 215 -5.69 17.99 -10.88
N LEU A 216 -4.49 17.70 -10.36
CA LEU A 216 -3.24 18.33 -10.81
C LEU A 216 -3.04 18.22 -12.34
N VAL A 217 -3.45 17.09 -12.92
CA VAL A 217 -3.31 16.84 -14.37
C VAL A 217 -4.51 17.43 -15.13
N SER A 218 -5.72 17.09 -14.70
CA SER A 218 -6.96 17.59 -15.31
C SER A 218 -8.17 17.26 -14.44
N TYR A 219 -9.10 18.18 -14.31
CA TYR A 219 -10.38 17.94 -13.64
C TYR A 219 -11.22 16.86 -14.36
N LYS A 220 -11.14 16.83 -15.69
CA LYS A 220 -11.81 15.79 -16.49
C LYS A 220 -11.08 14.47 -16.31
N SER A 221 -11.78 13.46 -15.81
CA SER A 221 -11.21 12.12 -15.57
C SER A 221 -10.12 12.05 -14.50
N HIS A 222 -10.05 13.01 -13.56
CA HIS A 222 -9.03 13.05 -12.48
C HIS A 222 -8.90 11.70 -11.73
N HIS A 223 -9.97 10.96 -11.54
CA HIS A 223 -9.93 9.63 -10.91
C HIS A 223 -8.98 8.63 -11.60
N ARG A 224 -8.82 8.73 -12.94
CA ARG A 224 -7.82 7.94 -13.69
C ARG A 224 -6.42 8.51 -13.50
N HIS A 225 -6.30 9.82 -13.47
CA HIS A 225 -5.02 10.47 -13.20
C HIS A 225 -4.57 10.23 -11.77
N SER A 226 -5.49 10.23 -10.78
CA SER A 226 -5.17 9.84 -9.39
C SER A 226 -4.60 8.42 -9.34
N TYR A 227 -5.21 7.46 -10.02
CA TYR A 227 -4.69 6.10 -10.13
C TYR A 227 -3.24 6.09 -10.64
N GLN A 228 -2.97 6.76 -11.76
CA GLN A 228 -1.63 6.79 -12.36
C GLN A 228 -0.61 7.49 -11.44
N LEU A 229 -0.96 8.64 -10.88
CA LEU A 229 -0.07 9.38 -9.98
C LEU A 229 0.26 8.57 -8.72
N ILE A 230 -0.70 7.85 -8.14
CA ILE A 230 -0.48 7.02 -6.95
C ILE A 230 0.38 5.81 -7.31
N MET A 231 0.10 5.12 -8.42
CA MET A 231 0.86 3.94 -8.85
C MET A 231 2.34 4.26 -9.09
N HIS A 232 2.64 5.41 -9.68
CA HIS A 232 3.99 5.82 -10.03
C HIS A 232 4.63 6.79 -9.01
N ALA A 233 3.98 7.00 -7.85
CA ALA A 233 4.51 7.89 -6.82
C ALA A 233 5.79 7.34 -6.19
N ASP A 234 6.86 8.11 -6.27
CA ASP A 234 8.02 7.89 -5.41
C ASP A 234 7.70 8.40 -3.99
N ARG A 235 8.11 7.67 -2.96
CA ARG A 235 8.03 8.12 -1.55
C ARG A 235 6.62 8.50 -1.08
N ILE A 236 5.64 7.64 -1.31
CA ILE A 236 4.28 7.81 -0.80
C ILE A 236 4.05 7.13 0.57
N GLY A 237 5.02 6.36 1.06
CA GLY A 237 4.92 5.66 2.34
C GLY A 237 4.06 4.38 2.32
N LEU A 238 3.61 3.95 1.16
CA LEU A 238 2.79 2.75 0.98
C LEU A 238 3.61 1.63 0.34
N GLY A 239 3.46 0.41 0.85
CA GLY A 239 4.00 -0.80 0.22
C GLY A 239 3.38 -1.06 -1.16
N ALA A 240 3.96 -1.95 -1.97
CA ALA A 240 3.50 -2.19 -3.34
C ALA A 240 2.02 -2.62 -3.40
N ARG A 241 1.60 -3.60 -2.56
CA ARG A 241 0.20 -4.04 -2.47
C ARG A 241 -0.73 -2.91 -2.00
N GLU A 242 -0.37 -2.21 -0.93
CA GLU A 242 -1.16 -1.10 -0.39
C GLU A 242 -1.36 0.00 -1.43
N ARG A 243 -0.29 0.37 -2.15
CA ARG A 243 -0.31 1.37 -3.21
C ARG A 243 -1.30 1.00 -4.31
N SER A 244 -1.26 -0.26 -4.77
CA SER A 244 -2.19 -0.77 -5.78
C SER A 244 -3.64 -0.68 -5.31
N LEU A 245 -3.91 -1.09 -4.06
CA LEU A 245 -5.23 -1.02 -3.46
C LEU A 245 -5.72 0.43 -3.32
N VAL A 246 -4.89 1.31 -2.76
CA VAL A 246 -5.20 2.74 -2.58
C VAL A 246 -5.44 3.42 -3.94
N ALA A 247 -4.62 3.12 -4.95
CA ALA A 247 -4.80 3.65 -6.30
C ALA A 247 -6.14 3.22 -6.91
N LEU A 248 -6.51 1.95 -6.79
CA LEU A 248 -7.79 1.44 -7.30
C LEU A 248 -8.98 2.00 -6.52
N VAL A 249 -8.92 2.09 -5.20
CA VAL A 249 -9.97 2.72 -4.38
C VAL A 249 -10.15 4.18 -4.81
N SER A 250 -9.06 4.93 -4.99
CA SER A 250 -9.08 6.30 -5.49
C SER A 250 -9.64 6.39 -6.91
N ARG A 251 -9.32 5.44 -7.81
CA ARG A 251 -9.90 5.39 -9.16
C ARG A 251 -11.41 5.23 -9.14
N TYR A 252 -11.94 4.42 -8.21
CA TYR A 252 -13.36 4.09 -8.16
C TYR A 252 -14.21 5.01 -7.27
N HIS A 253 -13.65 6.09 -6.72
CA HIS A 253 -14.44 7.07 -5.97
C HIS A 253 -15.46 7.80 -6.83
N ARG A 254 -15.26 7.85 -8.15
CA ARG A 254 -16.10 8.55 -9.12
C ARG A 254 -16.50 7.67 -10.30
N ARG A 255 -17.57 8.05 -11.00
CA ARG A 255 -18.13 7.31 -12.14
C ARG A 255 -18.63 5.92 -11.75
N ARG A 256 -18.29 4.89 -12.53
CA ARG A 256 -18.71 3.52 -12.24
C ARG A 256 -17.84 2.85 -11.19
N GLY A 257 -18.43 1.91 -10.45
CA GLY A 257 -17.66 1.03 -9.55
C GLY A 257 -16.80 0.01 -10.30
N PRO A 258 -15.98 -0.77 -9.55
CA PRO A 258 -15.07 -1.78 -10.11
C PRO A 258 -15.82 -2.89 -10.84
N LYS A 259 -15.30 -3.30 -12.00
CA LYS A 259 -15.83 -4.39 -12.83
C LYS A 259 -14.73 -5.42 -13.12
N ARG A 260 -15.11 -6.67 -13.30
CA ARG A 260 -14.19 -7.74 -13.73
C ARG A 260 -13.56 -7.51 -15.10
N SER A 261 -14.15 -6.63 -15.93
CA SER A 261 -13.59 -6.21 -17.22
C SER A 261 -12.49 -5.14 -17.09
N ASP A 262 -12.20 -4.65 -15.90
CA ASP A 262 -11.09 -3.72 -15.64
C ASP A 262 -9.84 -4.56 -15.36
N PRO A 263 -8.81 -4.56 -16.23
CA PRO A 263 -7.67 -5.49 -16.13
C PRO A 263 -6.94 -5.38 -14.79
N GLU A 264 -6.69 -4.17 -14.33
CA GLU A 264 -5.96 -3.93 -13.09
C GLU A 264 -6.74 -4.41 -11.84
N PHE A 265 -8.06 -4.33 -11.88
CA PHE A 265 -8.92 -4.85 -10.84
C PHE A 265 -9.06 -6.38 -10.93
N ALA A 266 -9.15 -6.93 -12.14
CA ALA A 266 -9.28 -8.37 -12.39
C ALA A 266 -8.01 -9.14 -11.96
N ALA A 267 -6.84 -8.49 -12.02
CA ALA A 267 -5.55 -9.06 -11.61
C ALA A 267 -5.40 -9.21 -10.07
N LEU A 268 -6.26 -8.57 -9.29
CA LEU A 268 -6.24 -8.68 -7.84
C LEU A 268 -6.74 -10.05 -7.36
N SER A 269 -6.28 -10.48 -6.19
CA SER A 269 -6.86 -11.62 -5.47
C SER A 269 -8.35 -11.39 -5.18
N PRO A 270 -9.16 -12.44 -4.99
CA PRO A 270 -10.57 -12.31 -4.62
C PRO A 270 -10.79 -11.45 -3.36
N ASP A 271 -9.91 -11.59 -2.36
CA ASP A 271 -9.97 -10.84 -1.11
C ASP A 271 -9.67 -9.35 -1.34
N ASP A 272 -8.65 -9.02 -2.13
CA ASP A 272 -8.31 -7.65 -2.50
C ASP A 272 -9.39 -7.00 -3.36
N GLN A 273 -10.02 -7.77 -4.27
CA GLN A 273 -11.19 -7.29 -5.02
C GLN A 273 -12.36 -6.96 -4.10
N ALA A 274 -12.61 -7.78 -3.07
CA ALA A 274 -13.64 -7.53 -2.08
C ALA A 274 -13.32 -6.28 -1.23
N LEU A 275 -12.06 -6.15 -0.79
CA LEU A 275 -11.55 -4.98 -0.08
C LEU A 275 -11.78 -3.69 -0.89
N VAL A 276 -11.36 -3.66 -2.15
CA VAL A 276 -11.54 -2.49 -3.03
C VAL A 276 -13.02 -2.13 -3.19
N ARG A 277 -13.93 -3.12 -3.30
CA ARG A 277 -15.37 -2.83 -3.40
C ARG A 277 -15.90 -2.20 -2.12
N ARG A 278 -15.54 -2.72 -0.95
CA ARG A 278 -15.98 -2.21 0.35
C ARG A 278 -15.50 -0.79 0.57
N THR A 279 -14.20 -0.58 0.50
CA THR A 279 -13.57 0.72 0.77
C THR A 279 -13.92 1.78 -0.26
N ALA A 280 -13.95 1.44 -1.56
CA ALA A 280 -14.45 2.35 -2.59
C ALA A 280 -15.94 2.72 -2.36
N GLY A 281 -16.75 1.77 -1.91
CA GLY A 281 -18.15 2.04 -1.57
C GLY A 281 -18.30 3.10 -0.48
N LEU A 282 -17.50 3.00 0.59
CA LEU A 282 -17.47 3.97 1.69
C LEU A 282 -16.94 5.34 1.22
N LEU A 283 -15.82 5.35 0.49
CA LEU A 283 -15.20 6.59 -0.03
C LEU A 283 -16.17 7.34 -0.95
N ARG A 284 -16.89 6.64 -1.82
CA ARG A 284 -17.87 7.23 -2.74
C ARG A 284 -18.97 8.01 -2.00
N VAL A 285 -19.50 7.42 -0.93
CA VAL A 285 -20.52 8.07 -0.11
C VAL A 285 -19.93 9.28 0.59
N ALA A 286 -18.75 9.15 1.19
CA ALA A 286 -18.08 10.24 1.90
C ALA A 286 -17.75 11.44 0.99
N ASP A 287 -17.20 11.19 -0.19
CA ASP A 287 -16.95 12.21 -1.21
C ASP A 287 -18.26 12.85 -1.71
N GLY A 288 -19.36 12.08 -1.79
CA GLY A 288 -20.67 12.63 -2.08
C GLY A 288 -21.19 13.57 -1.00
N LEU A 289 -20.85 13.32 0.28
CA LEU A 289 -21.24 14.15 1.42
C LEU A 289 -20.49 15.48 1.54
N ASP A 290 -19.48 15.71 0.73
CA ASP A 290 -18.82 17.04 0.59
C ASP A 290 -18.74 17.47 -0.88
N ARG A 291 -19.81 17.26 -1.61
CA ARG A 291 -19.89 17.58 -3.05
C ARG A 291 -19.62 19.04 -3.37
N GLY A 292 -20.03 19.93 -2.51
CA GLY A 292 -19.83 21.39 -2.64
C GLY A 292 -18.46 21.87 -2.23
N HIS A 293 -17.58 21.02 -1.69
CA HIS A 293 -16.24 21.36 -1.14
C HIS A 293 -16.33 22.44 -0.04
N THR A 294 -17.45 22.47 0.68
CA THR A 294 -17.73 23.49 1.71
C THR A 294 -17.61 22.95 3.12
N ALA A 295 -17.42 21.65 3.28
CA ALA A 295 -17.41 20.96 4.56
C ALA A 295 -18.66 21.30 5.41
N VAL A 296 -19.82 21.37 4.74
CA VAL A 296 -21.09 21.74 5.40
C VAL A 296 -21.62 20.64 6.30
N VAL A 297 -21.38 19.35 5.97
CA VAL A 297 -21.76 18.21 6.76
C VAL A 297 -20.78 18.06 7.93
N ASP A 298 -21.27 18.14 9.17
CA ASP A 298 -20.45 17.95 10.36
C ASP A 298 -20.35 16.48 10.76
N GLN A 299 -21.49 15.80 10.76
CA GLN A 299 -21.58 14.43 11.24
C GLN A 299 -22.42 13.58 10.31
N VAL A 300 -22.05 12.29 10.26
CA VAL A 300 -22.85 11.24 9.65
C VAL A 300 -23.10 10.15 10.67
N ARG A 301 -24.38 9.77 10.86
CA ARG A 301 -24.79 8.66 11.72
C ARG A 301 -25.43 7.57 10.86
N ALA A 302 -24.94 6.35 11.00
CA ALA A 302 -25.39 5.19 10.26
C ALA A 302 -26.29 4.30 11.14
N GLU A 303 -27.50 4.06 10.69
CA GLU A 303 -28.48 3.15 11.33
C GLU A 303 -28.68 1.96 10.39
N LEU A 304 -28.07 0.83 10.73
CA LEU A 304 -28.16 -0.38 9.92
C LEU A 304 -29.26 -1.31 10.44
N THR A 305 -30.18 -1.67 9.58
CA THR A 305 -31.25 -2.65 9.84
C THR A 305 -31.10 -3.86 8.91
N ARG A 306 -31.91 -4.92 9.12
CA ARG A 306 -31.90 -6.09 8.23
C ARG A 306 -32.24 -5.73 6.78
N LYS A 307 -33.03 -4.68 6.51
CA LYS A 307 -33.53 -4.33 5.16
C LYS A 307 -32.86 -3.12 4.55
N LYS A 308 -32.33 -2.19 5.33
CA LYS A 308 -31.81 -0.92 4.85
C LYS A 308 -30.70 -0.35 5.75
N LEU A 309 -29.87 0.49 5.16
CA LEU A 309 -28.99 1.42 5.86
C LEU A 309 -29.56 2.83 5.72
N VAL A 310 -29.73 3.50 6.85
CA VAL A 310 -30.14 4.91 6.89
C VAL A 310 -28.94 5.73 7.35
N LEU A 311 -28.49 6.67 6.52
CA LEU A 311 -27.47 7.65 6.88
C LEU A 311 -28.17 8.97 7.23
N ARG A 312 -28.04 9.42 8.47
CA ARG A 312 -28.49 10.73 8.93
C ARG A 312 -27.31 11.67 8.91
N ILE A 313 -27.43 12.78 8.21
CA ILE A 313 -26.39 13.82 8.13
C ILE A 313 -26.87 15.08 8.87
N ALA A 314 -25.94 15.70 9.58
CA ALA A 314 -26.18 16.94 10.29
C ALA A 314 -25.22 18.03 9.84
N PRO A 315 -25.68 19.29 9.77
CA PRO A 315 -24.85 20.41 9.32
C PRO A 315 -23.91 20.90 10.42
N ARG A 316 -22.78 21.46 10.02
CA ARG A 316 -21.83 22.14 10.91
C ARG A 316 -22.40 23.42 11.53
N ARG A 317 -23.32 24.08 10.83
CA ARG A 317 -24.03 25.28 11.32
C ARG A 317 -25.53 25.04 11.18
N ALA A 318 -26.27 25.37 12.21
CA ALA A 318 -27.73 25.25 12.19
C ALA A 318 -28.32 25.99 10.97
N GLY A 319 -29.25 25.35 10.28
CA GLY A 319 -29.89 25.91 9.08
C GLY A 319 -29.11 25.83 7.81
N ALA A 320 -27.87 25.29 7.79
CA ALA A 320 -27.12 25.14 6.53
C ALA A 320 -27.80 24.11 5.62
N ASN A 321 -27.89 24.43 4.33
CA ASN A 321 -28.47 23.56 3.32
C ASN A 321 -27.48 22.45 2.92
N MET A 322 -27.89 21.20 3.02
CA MET A 322 -27.14 19.99 2.67
C MET A 322 -27.82 19.15 1.57
N GLU A 323 -28.74 19.76 0.81
CA GLU A 323 -29.48 19.04 -0.24
C GLU A 323 -28.57 18.49 -1.31
N LEU A 324 -27.54 19.26 -1.71
CA LEU A 324 -26.53 18.89 -2.70
C LEU A 324 -25.73 17.66 -2.23
N GLU A 325 -25.30 17.66 -0.98
CA GLU A 325 -24.52 16.58 -0.37
C GLU A 325 -25.37 15.31 -0.25
N GLY A 326 -26.62 15.46 0.25
CA GLY A 326 -27.57 14.35 0.36
C GLY A 326 -27.93 13.74 -1.00
N TRP A 327 -28.10 14.58 -2.02
CA TRP A 327 -28.35 14.12 -3.40
C TRP A 327 -27.14 13.42 -4.00
N ALA A 328 -25.93 14.01 -3.88
CA ALA A 328 -24.72 13.44 -4.43
C ALA A 328 -24.33 12.12 -3.78
N ALA A 329 -24.42 12.05 -2.46
CA ALA A 329 -24.15 10.82 -1.71
C ALA A 329 -25.13 9.69 -2.08
N ARG A 330 -26.44 9.98 -2.28
CA ARG A 330 -27.42 9.00 -2.80
C ARG A 330 -27.00 8.44 -4.15
N ARG A 331 -26.57 9.29 -5.07
CA ARG A 331 -26.10 8.87 -6.40
C ARG A 331 -24.82 8.05 -6.38
N LYS A 332 -23.97 8.24 -5.37
CA LYS A 332 -22.68 7.55 -5.19
C LYS A 332 -22.77 6.29 -4.32
N ALA A 333 -23.94 5.99 -3.74
CA ALA A 333 -24.16 4.85 -2.84
C ALA A 333 -24.24 3.49 -3.56
N ASP A 334 -24.27 3.46 -4.89
CA ASP A 334 -24.49 2.28 -5.73
C ASP A 334 -23.55 1.10 -5.41
N VAL A 335 -22.26 1.36 -5.19
CA VAL A 335 -21.26 0.34 -4.86
C VAL A 335 -21.49 -0.19 -3.45
N LEU A 336 -21.70 0.69 -2.48
CA LEU A 336 -21.94 0.30 -1.08
C LEU A 336 -23.27 -0.48 -0.93
N GLN A 337 -24.31 -0.12 -1.68
CA GLN A 337 -25.56 -0.88 -1.73
C GLN A 337 -25.35 -2.33 -2.20
N LYS A 338 -24.54 -2.51 -3.24
CA LYS A 338 -24.21 -3.86 -3.76
C LYS A 338 -23.41 -4.68 -2.75
N VAL A 339 -22.47 -4.06 -2.05
CA VAL A 339 -21.66 -4.72 -1.01
C VAL A 339 -22.54 -5.17 0.14
N LEU A 340 -23.42 -4.28 0.62
CA LEU A 340 -24.33 -4.57 1.74
C LEU A 340 -25.49 -5.49 1.36
N GLY A 341 -25.87 -5.57 0.07
CA GLY A 341 -27.12 -6.20 -0.35
C GLY A 341 -28.37 -5.50 0.19
N ARG A 342 -28.26 -4.20 0.54
CA ARG A 342 -29.33 -3.44 1.20
C ARG A 342 -29.48 -2.06 0.58
N LYS A 343 -30.72 -1.53 0.61
CA LYS A 343 -31.01 -0.17 0.16
C LYS A 343 -30.39 0.86 1.12
N ILE A 344 -29.77 1.90 0.56
CA ILE A 344 -29.23 3.03 1.34
C ILE A 344 -30.14 4.25 1.15
N THR A 345 -30.55 4.86 2.26
CA THR A 345 -31.28 6.13 2.29
C THR A 345 -30.45 7.16 3.04
N ILE A 346 -30.46 8.40 2.56
CA ILE A 346 -29.73 9.49 3.18
C ILE A 346 -30.75 10.57 3.56
N ASN A 347 -30.85 10.80 4.86
CA ASN A 347 -31.77 11.76 5.46
C ASN A 347 -31.00 12.95 6.01
N VAL A 348 -31.41 14.14 5.59
CA VAL A 348 -30.90 15.39 6.14
C VAL A 348 -31.61 15.64 7.49
N SER A 349 -30.84 15.81 8.55
CA SER A 349 -31.37 16.14 9.87
C SER A 349 -30.91 17.54 10.26
N LEU A 350 -31.80 18.34 10.85
CA LEU A 350 -31.48 19.70 11.29
C LEU A 350 -30.55 19.72 12.52
N ALA A 351 -30.58 18.65 13.30
CA ALA A 351 -29.66 18.40 14.41
C ALA A 351 -29.59 16.89 14.70
N LEU A 352 -28.43 16.37 15.05
CA LEU A 352 -28.33 15.06 15.66
C LEU A 352 -28.49 15.22 17.16
N ALA A 353 -29.50 14.60 17.75
CA ALA A 353 -29.56 14.43 19.22
C ALA A 353 -28.24 13.79 19.68
N GLY A 354 -27.71 14.24 20.85
CA GLY A 354 -26.39 13.89 21.38
C GLY A 354 -25.98 12.42 21.29
N PRO A 355 -24.76 12.04 21.67
CA PRO A 355 -24.26 10.68 21.51
C PRO A 355 -25.26 9.69 22.15
N PRO A 356 -25.43 8.50 21.55
CA PRO A 356 -26.27 7.47 22.18
C PRO A 356 -25.71 7.22 23.59
N ALA A 357 -26.57 7.30 24.61
CA ALA A 357 -26.21 6.86 25.93
C ALA A 357 -25.58 5.47 25.83
N ARG A 358 -24.37 5.31 26.38
CA ARG A 358 -23.70 3.99 26.47
C ARG A 358 -24.77 3.04 27.03
N GLY A 359 -25.08 2.01 26.24
CA GLY A 359 -26.13 1.05 26.58
C GLY A 359 -25.96 0.57 28.01
N GLU A 360 -26.96 0.82 28.81
CA GLU A 360 -27.15 0.18 30.12
C GLU A 360 -27.03 -1.33 29.90
N ARG A 361 -25.91 -1.90 30.31
CA ARG A 361 -25.83 -3.35 30.50
C ARG A 361 -26.93 -3.72 31.45
N LYS A 362 -28.03 -4.31 30.96
CA LYS A 362 -29.04 -4.94 31.78
C LYS A 362 -28.30 -5.86 32.75
N ARG A 363 -28.28 -5.47 34.04
CA ARG A 363 -27.84 -6.34 35.13
C ARG A 363 -28.71 -7.58 35.08
N VAL A 364 -28.15 -8.69 34.69
CA VAL A 364 -28.80 -10.00 34.87
C VAL A 364 -28.80 -10.27 36.36
N THR A 365 -29.97 -10.12 36.98
CA THR A 365 -30.20 -10.56 38.37
C THR A 365 -30.01 -12.09 38.41
N PRO A 366 -29.22 -12.64 39.35
CA PRO A 366 -29.07 -14.09 39.48
C PRO A 366 -30.42 -14.69 39.98
N ARG A 367 -30.90 -15.68 39.23
CA ARG A 367 -32.04 -16.50 39.63
C ARG A 367 -31.74 -17.18 41.00
N LYS A 368 -32.60 -16.92 42.01
CA LYS A 368 -32.57 -17.65 43.28
C LYS A 368 -32.75 -19.16 43.02
N ALA A 369 -31.84 -19.93 43.59
CA ALA A 369 -31.93 -21.40 43.60
C ALA A 369 -33.15 -21.85 44.45
N PRO A 370 -33.85 -22.94 44.07
CA PRO A 370 -34.95 -23.46 44.87
C PRO A 370 -34.39 -24.14 46.14
N ARG A 371 -35.00 -23.78 47.31
CA ARG A 371 -34.78 -24.44 48.59
C ARG A 371 -35.26 -25.90 48.46
N ARG A 372 -34.42 -26.84 48.76
CA ARG A 372 -34.82 -28.24 49.02
C ARG A 372 -35.38 -28.32 50.44
N SER A 373 -36.60 -28.77 50.58
CA SER A 373 -37.19 -29.37 51.75
C SER A 373 -36.77 -30.81 51.93
#